data_45f40c5c3a16a8dfe8ef018995273b75
#
_entry.id   45f40c5c3a16a8dfe8ef018995273b75
#
_cell.length_a   1.000
_cell.length_b   1.000
_cell.length_c   1.000
_cell.angle_alpha   90.00
_cell.angle_beta   90.00
_cell.angle_gamma   90.00
#
_symmetry.space_group_name_H-M   'P 1'
#
loop_
_entity.id
_entity.type
_entity.pdbx_description
1 polymer ?
#
loop_
_entity_poly.entity_id
_entity_poly.type
_entity_poly.pdbx_seq_one_letter_code
_entity_poly.pdbx_strand_id
1 'polypeptide(L)'
;MVTTYYPPYHFGGDAVFVQELARDLAARGHHAEVIHCEDAFRVGKGESPSPPVPACHTGEDGVTVHRLHSALGLLSPLITQQTGRPGLKHAEIRRILDRGFDVVNYHNISLVGGPGILALGNAAAKIYTLHEHWLLCPTHIFWKNGNEACVERTCFRCSIRSGIPPQLWRYTSLSRQALRHADVLLSPSAYTARQHAEAGLGRRIEVLNTYSSVEAPEESSPLPGRPRFLFAGRVTASKGVHWLVEQFSKLPQYDLDIAGQGDLLEPLKRRYLSCHWIRFLGVVRHDEIANRYAGATALILPSLAPEVFPLCVLEAFACGTPAIVSAAGGTPEAVEASGAGFVYRDEDGFHAAVSQLANQPGLRERMGTLARAAYRQRYTRERYITAYLKIAREIIASKEKRATMEAGS
;
A
#
# COMPACT_ATOMS: atom_id res chain seq x y z
N MET A 1 0.08 2.15 16.68
CA MET A 1 -0.31 1.57 15.38
C MET A 1 -0.32 0.06 15.46
N VAL A 2 -1.20 -0.61 14.70
CA VAL A 2 -1.26 -2.08 14.65
C VAL A 2 -1.20 -2.53 13.21
N THR A 3 -0.22 -3.37 12.88
CA THR A 3 -0.03 -3.88 11.52
C THR A 3 0.48 -5.32 11.54
N THR A 4 0.24 -6.08 10.48
CA THR A 4 0.81 -7.44 10.36
C THR A 4 2.32 -7.38 10.11
N TYR A 5 2.77 -6.48 9.25
CA TYR A 5 4.15 -6.34 8.80
C TYR A 5 4.72 -4.98 9.20
N TYR A 6 6.02 -4.99 9.61
CA TYR A 6 6.76 -3.78 9.93
C TYR A 6 8.26 -4.02 9.70
N PRO A 7 9.04 -3.08 9.17
CA PRO A 7 10.46 -3.28 8.93
C PRO A 7 11.24 -3.70 10.18
N PRO A 8 12.18 -4.65 10.06
CA PRO A 8 12.64 -5.34 8.85
C PRO A 8 11.77 -6.53 8.42
N TYR A 9 10.69 -6.87 9.11
CA TYR A 9 9.81 -8.02 8.86
C TYR A 9 8.65 -7.65 7.93
N HIS A 10 8.94 -7.37 6.65
CA HIS A 10 7.92 -6.91 5.71
C HIS A 10 8.15 -7.34 4.26
N PHE A 11 7.11 -7.20 3.41
CA PHE A 11 7.13 -7.53 1.98
C PHE A 11 6.62 -6.40 1.07
N GLY A 12 6.14 -5.29 1.60
CA GLY A 12 5.47 -4.27 0.80
C GLY A 12 5.56 -2.84 1.34
N GLY A 13 5.04 -1.91 0.53
CA GLY A 13 5.07 -0.48 0.81
C GLY A 13 4.14 -0.04 1.96
N ASP A 14 3.11 -0.83 2.28
CA ASP A 14 2.21 -0.57 3.41
C ASP A 14 2.95 -0.56 4.76
N ALA A 15 3.87 -1.51 4.95
CA ALA A 15 4.69 -1.58 6.16
C ALA A 15 5.68 -0.41 6.24
N VAL A 16 6.28 -0.02 5.11
CA VAL A 16 7.17 1.15 5.02
C VAL A 16 6.37 2.42 5.34
N PHE A 17 5.18 2.56 4.78
CA PHE A 17 4.29 3.68 5.09
C PHE A 17 3.96 3.79 6.59
N VAL A 18 3.68 2.67 7.26
CA VAL A 18 3.41 2.65 8.72
C VAL A 18 4.65 3.09 9.49
N GLN A 19 5.85 2.68 9.07
CA GLN A 19 7.11 3.10 9.70
C GLN A 19 7.32 4.60 9.54
N GLU A 20 7.18 5.15 8.34
CA GLU A 20 7.31 6.58 8.09
C GLU A 20 6.28 7.39 8.89
N LEU A 21 5.02 6.95 8.91
CA LEU A 21 3.98 7.62 9.70
C LEU A 21 4.30 7.60 11.21
N ALA A 22 4.82 6.49 11.75
CA ALA A 22 5.19 6.38 13.15
C ALA A 22 6.33 7.35 13.50
N ARG A 23 7.38 7.40 12.66
CA ARG A 23 8.51 8.32 12.80
C ARG A 23 8.08 9.77 12.73
N ASP A 24 7.22 10.09 11.78
CA ASP A 24 6.71 11.45 11.58
C ASP A 24 5.89 11.94 12.77
N LEU A 25 5.11 11.07 13.38
CA LEU A 25 4.36 11.41 14.60
C LEU A 25 5.31 11.57 15.79
N ALA A 26 6.29 10.68 15.96
CA ALA A 26 7.29 10.79 17.01
C ALA A 26 8.12 12.08 16.89
N ALA A 27 8.55 12.44 15.68
CA ALA A 27 9.27 13.70 15.41
C ALA A 27 8.45 14.95 15.74
N ARG A 28 7.12 14.84 15.77
CA ARG A 28 6.21 15.92 16.19
C ARG A 28 5.87 15.91 17.68
N GLY A 29 6.54 15.09 18.46
CA GLY A 29 6.37 14.99 19.91
C GLY A 29 5.21 14.08 20.36
N HIS A 30 4.64 13.28 19.46
CA HIS A 30 3.68 12.25 19.84
C HIS A 30 4.38 10.98 20.31
N HIS A 31 3.86 10.33 21.33
CA HIS A 31 4.31 9.01 21.75
C HIS A 31 3.79 7.96 20.75
N ALA A 32 4.67 7.43 19.92
CA ALA A 32 4.32 6.49 18.86
C ALA A 32 4.77 5.07 19.21
N GLU A 33 3.82 4.13 19.18
CA GLU A 33 4.09 2.71 19.35
C GLU A 33 3.53 1.89 18.19
N VAL A 34 4.23 0.81 17.82
CA VAL A 34 3.84 -0.09 16.74
C VAL A 34 3.78 -1.52 17.26
N ILE A 35 2.67 -2.21 16.99
CA ILE A 35 2.50 -3.65 17.23
C ILE A 35 2.54 -4.36 15.87
N HIS A 36 3.43 -5.36 15.70
CA HIS A 36 3.48 -6.17 14.50
C HIS A 36 3.73 -7.67 14.81
N CYS A 37 3.60 -8.54 13.79
CA CYS A 37 3.66 -9.99 13.96
C CYS A 37 4.80 -10.62 13.15
N GLU A 38 5.89 -11.04 13.80
CA GLU A 38 7.00 -11.74 13.15
C GLU A 38 6.57 -13.10 12.58
N ASP A 39 5.71 -13.85 13.29
CA ASP A 39 5.26 -15.16 12.83
C ASP A 39 4.57 -15.08 11.44
N ALA A 40 3.86 -13.97 11.18
CA ALA A 40 3.23 -13.72 9.89
C ALA A 40 4.26 -13.53 8.76
N PHE A 41 5.37 -12.86 9.05
CA PHE A 41 6.46 -12.68 8.10
C PHE A 41 7.11 -14.02 7.74
N ARG A 42 7.34 -14.90 8.73
CA ARG A 42 7.88 -16.25 8.53
C ARG A 42 6.94 -17.13 7.71
N VAL A 43 5.62 -17.01 7.86
CA VAL A 43 4.63 -17.71 7.00
C VAL A 43 4.82 -17.31 5.54
N GLY A 44 5.11 -16.05 5.25
CA GLY A 44 5.41 -15.53 3.92
C GLY A 44 6.81 -15.91 3.40
N LYS A 45 7.54 -16.81 4.09
CA LYS A 45 8.91 -17.23 3.79
C LYS A 45 9.94 -16.10 3.88
N GLY A 46 9.69 -15.10 4.73
CA GLY A 46 10.66 -14.07 5.05
C GLY A 46 11.79 -14.63 5.91
N GLU A 47 13.04 -14.25 5.61
CA GLU A 47 14.19 -14.55 6.44
C GLU A 47 14.29 -13.55 7.60
N SER A 48 14.35 -14.06 8.83
CA SER A 48 14.50 -13.20 9.99
C SER A 48 15.90 -12.58 10.01
N PRO A 49 16.01 -11.29 10.37
CA PRO A 49 17.32 -10.64 10.50
C PRO A 49 18.18 -11.32 11.56
N SER A 50 19.51 -11.29 11.34
CA SER A 50 20.50 -11.79 12.27
C SER A 50 21.44 -10.62 12.65
N PRO A 51 21.56 -10.25 13.94
CA PRO A 51 20.87 -10.81 15.12
C PRO A 51 19.37 -10.49 15.13
N PRO A 52 18.56 -11.28 15.85
CA PRO A 52 17.12 -11.04 15.96
C PRO A 52 16.83 -9.72 16.68
N VAL A 53 15.87 -8.95 16.17
CA VAL A 53 15.40 -7.72 16.82
C VAL A 53 14.73 -8.05 18.15
N PRO A 54 14.93 -7.27 19.23
CA PRO A 54 14.25 -7.49 20.51
C PRO A 54 12.73 -7.50 20.40
N ALA A 55 12.05 -8.21 21.31
CA ALA A 55 10.57 -8.32 21.31
C ALA A 55 9.90 -6.95 21.57
N CYS A 56 10.55 -6.09 22.35
CA CYS A 56 10.15 -4.70 22.54
C CYS A 56 11.40 -3.83 22.59
N HIS A 57 11.43 -2.79 21.78
CA HIS A 57 12.53 -1.83 21.77
C HIS A 57 12.03 -0.45 21.32
N THR A 58 12.72 0.58 21.77
CA THR A 58 12.53 1.94 21.25
C THR A 58 13.72 2.28 20.37
N GLY A 59 13.44 2.64 19.11
CA GLY A 59 14.45 3.05 18.14
C GLY A 59 15.00 4.45 18.45
N GLU A 60 16.09 4.82 17.77
CA GLU A 60 16.64 6.19 17.82
C GLU A 60 15.66 7.24 17.31
N ASP A 61 14.70 6.82 16.47
CA ASP A 61 13.58 7.62 15.96
C ASP A 61 12.46 7.87 16.99
N GLY A 62 12.62 7.39 18.23
CA GLY A 62 11.66 7.54 19.31
C GLY A 62 10.41 6.64 19.21
N VAL A 63 10.35 5.75 18.22
CA VAL A 63 9.23 4.82 18.04
C VAL A 63 9.45 3.55 18.87
N THR A 64 8.47 3.18 19.69
CA THR A 64 8.49 1.90 20.42
C THR A 64 7.83 0.81 19.59
N VAL A 65 8.56 -0.27 19.33
CA VAL A 65 8.11 -1.38 18.49
C VAL A 65 7.90 -2.64 19.35
N HIS A 66 6.69 -3.21 19.28
CA HIS A 66 6.30 -4.46 19.89
C HIS A 66 6.23 -5.56 18.82
N ARG A 67 7.20 -6.44 18.83
CA ARG A 67 7.32 -7.58 17.91
C ARG A 67 6.68 -8.80 18.53
N LEU A 68 5.48 -9.14 18.10
CA LEU A 68 4.78 -10.33 18.57
C LEU A 68 5.38 -11.59 17.95
N HIS A 69 5.73 -12.53 18.79
CA HIS A 69 6.21 -13.85 18.42
C HIS A 69 5.60 -14.91 19.34
N SER A 70 5.14 -16.03 18.78
CA SER A 70 4.55 -17.13 19.50
C SER A 70 5.49 -18.34 19.55
N ALA A 71 5.57 -19.02 20.70
CA ALA A 71 6.27 -20.29 20.81
C ALA A 71 5.73 -21.37 19.85
N LEU A 72 4.47 -21.25 19.40
CA LEU A 72 3.86 -22.14 18.40
C LEU A 72 4.11 -21.67 16.95
N GLY A 73 4.93 -20.61 16.73
CA GLY A 73 5.40 -20.17 15.43
C GLY A 73 4.28 -20.01 14.41
N LEU A 74 4.34 -20.79 13.32
CA LEU A 74 3.40 -20.70 12.19
C LEU A 74 1.93 -20.99 12.53
N LEU A 75 1.64 -21.70 13.62
CA LEU A 75 0.25 -21.95 14.06
C LEU A 75 -0.44 -20.67 14.52
N SER A 76 0.29 -19.71 15.05
CA SER A 76 -0.28 -18.45 15.55
C SER A 76 -0.96 -17.62 14.44
N PRO A 77 -0.31 -17.32 13.29
CA PRO A 77 -0.97 -16.66 12.17
C PRO A 77 -2.11 -17.50 11.56
N LEU A 78 -1.96 -18.82 11.49
CA LEU A 78 -2.99 -19.72 10.98
C LEU A 78 -4.27 -19.66 11.83
N ILE A 79 -4.15 -19.69 13.16
CA ILE A 79 -5.30 -19.54 14.07
C ILE A 79 -5.98 -18.18 13.81
N THR A 80 -5.20 -17.09 13.70
CA THR A 80 -5.75 -15.77 13.39
C THR A 80 -6.48 -15.76 12.04
N GLN A 81 -5.87 -16.35 11.02
CA GLN A 81 -6.43 -16.43 9.67
C GLN A 81 -7.74 -17.22 9.65
N GLN A 82 -7.82 -18.33 10.39
CA GLN A 82 -9.02 -19.21 10.43
C GLN A 82 -10.13 -18.69 11.33
N THR A 83 -9.81 -17.98 12.41
CA THR A 83 -10.80 -17.52 13.40
C THR A 83 -11.22 -16.07 13.21
N GLY A 84 -10.43 -15.26 12.48
CA GLY A 84 -10.61 -13.82 12.39
C GLY A 84 -10.36 -13.09 13.72
N ARG A 85 -9.63 -13.70 14.64
CA ARG A 85 -9.35 -13.20 16.00
C ARG A 85 -7.86 -13.29 16.31
N PRO A 86 -7.34 -12.50 17.28
CA PRO A 86 -5.91 -12.50 17.64
C PRO A 86 -5.36 -13.87 18.09
N GLY A 87 -6.21 -14.79 18.52
CA GLY A 87 -5.81 -16.12 18.93
C GLY A 87 -4.77 -16.09 20.07
N LEU A 88 -3.62 -16.73 19.84
CA LEU A 88 -2.54 -16.85 20.86
C LEU A 88 -1.94 -15.50 21.26
N LYS A 89 -2.07 -14.49 20.44
CA LYS A 89 -1.54 -13.12 20.68
C LYS A 89 -2.51 -12.23 21.46
N HIS A 90 -3.72 -12.74 21.77
CA HIS A 90 -4.80 -11.92 22.35
C HIS A 90 -4.40 -11.21 23.65
N ALA A 91 -3.84 -11.95 24.60
CA ALA A 91 -3.50 -11.41 25.93
C ALA A 91 -2.42 -10.32 25.83
N GLU A 92 -1.40 -10.54 24.99
CA GLU A 92 -0.31 -9.59 24.82
C GLU A 92 -0.78 -8.31 24.09
N ILE A 93 -1.52 -8.45 22.99
CA ILE A 93 -2.11 -7.32 22.27
C ILE A 93 -3.01 -6.50 23.19
N ARG A 94 -3.88 -7.17 23.95
CA ARG A 94 -4.78 -6.52 24.90
C ARG A 94 -3.98 -5.75 25.96
N ARG A 95 -2.97 -6.38 26.57
CA ARG A 95 -2.10 -5.74 27.58
C ARG A 95 -1.45 -4.47 27.06
N ILE A 96 -1.04 -4.43 25.78
CA ILE A 96 -0.45 -3.23 25.17
C ILE A 96 -1.54 -2.20 24.91
N LEU A 97 -2.65 -2.57 24.27
CA LEU A 97 -3.70 -1.64 23.85
C LEU A 97 -4.51 -1.07 25.03
N ASP A 98 -4.54 -1.76 26.19
CA ASP A 98 -5.23 -1.29 27.41
C ASP A 98 -4.40 -0.25 28.21
N ARG A 99 -3.21 0.15 27.73
CA ARG A 99 -2.37 1.19 28.37
C ARG A 99 -2.89 2.62 28.21
N GLY A 100 -4.00 2.81 27.48
CA GLY A 100 -4.68 4.12 27.39
C GLY A 100 -4.12 5.04 26.31
N PHE A 101 -4.04 4.55 25.06
CA PHE A 101 -3.70 5.39 23.93
C PHE A 101 -4.85 6.32 23.54
N ASP A 102 -4.56 7.56 23.15
CA ASP A 102 -5.55 8.46 22.58
C ASP A 102 -6.06 7.95 21.24
N VAL A 103 -5.15 7.43 20.40
CA VAL A 103 -5.45 6.94 19.05
C VAL A 103 -4.85 5.55 18.84
N VAL A 104 -5.66 4.60 18.37
CA VAL A 104 -5.17 3.35 17.79
C VAL A 104 -5.52 3.33 16.31
N ASN A 105 -4.48 3.29 15.45
CA ASN A 105 -4.65 3.14 14.02
C ASN A 105 -4.29 1.72 13.60
N TYR A 106 -5.26 1.03 13.02
CA TYR A 106 -5.12 -0.30 12.45
C TYR A 106 -4.80 -0.16 10.96
N HIS A 107 -3.81 -0.92 10.47
CA HIS A 107 -3.38 -0.93 9.07
C HIS A 107 -3.66 -2.31 8.47
N ASN A 108 -2.65 -3.10 8.18
CA ASN A 108 -2.83 -4.49 7.78
C ASN A 108 -3.03 -5.37 9.01
N ILE A 109 -4.26 -5.81 9.26
CA ILE A 109 -4.59 -6.62 10.46
C ILE A 109 -4.78 -8.11 10.15
N SER A 110 -4.52 -8.54 8.93
CA SER A 110 -4.89 -9.86 8.41
C SER A 110 -4.38 -11.03 9.25
N LEU A 111 -3.12 -10.99 9.70
CA LEU A 111 -2.48 -12.06 10.45
C LEU A 111 -2.02 -11.66 11.87
N VAL A 112 -2.01 -10.36 12.20
CA VAL A 112 -1.73 -9.91 13.56
C VAL A 112 -2.92 -10.14 14.49
N GLY A 113 -4.15 -10.00 13.99
CA GLY A 113 -5.32 -10.13 14.86
C GLY A 113 -6.66 -10.37 14.20
N GLY A 114 -6.73 -10.36 12.86
CA GLY A 114 -7.99 -10.44 12.14
C GLY A 114 -8.95 -9.31 12.50
N PRO A 115 -10.22 -9.34 12.06
CA PRO A 115 -11.19 -8.30 12.40
C PRO A 115 -11.42 -8.18 13.92
N GLY A 116 -11.30 -9.29 14.66
CA GLY A 116 -11.52 -9.32 16.10
C GLY A 116 -10.59 -8.43 16.92
N ILE A 117 -9.46 -7.99 16.37
CA ILE A 117 -8.55 -7.08 17.07
C ILE A 117 -9.15 -5.68 17.28
N LEU A 118 -10.09 -5.27 16.41
CA LEU A 118 -10.74 -3.95 16.51
C LEU A 118 -11.53 -3.76 17.81
N ALA A 119 -11.95 -4.86 18.44
CA ALA A 119 -12.65 -4.83 19.73
C ALA A 119 -11.72 -4.63 20.93
N LEU A 120 -10.39 -4.75 20.76
CA LEU A 120 -9.43 -4.63 21.84
C LEU A 120 -9.02 -3.18 22.09
N GLY A 121 -8.63 -2.88 23.33
CA GLY A 121 -8.16 -1.58 23.80
C GLY A 121 -9.27 -0.52 23.92
N ASN A 122 -8.99 0.51 24.73
CA ASN A 122 -9.92 1.56 25.11
C ASN A 122 -9.53 2.94 24.54
N ALA A 123 -8.88 2.98 23.37
CA ALA A 123 -8.46 4.22 22.75
C ALA A 123 -9.63 5.17 22.47
N ALA A 124 -9.42 6.46 22.71
CA ALA A 124 -10.42 7.51 22.46
C ALA A 124 -10.81 7.57 20.98
N ALA A 125 -9.86 7.34 20.06
CA ALA A 125 -10.13 7.18 18.63
C ALA A 125 -9.57 5.87 18.09
N LYS A 126 -10.38 5.11 17.35
CA LYS A 126 -9.99 3.89 16.64
C LYS A 126 -10.17 4.09 15.14
N ILE A 127 -9.06 4.14 14.43
CA ILE A 127 -8.98 4.39 12.99
C ILE A 127 -8.55 3.10 12.30
N TYR A 128 -9.12 2.77 11.14
CA TYR A 128 -8.63 1.68 10.31
C TYR A 128 -8.30 2.18 8.90
N THR A 129 -7.02 2.11 8.52
CA THR A 129 -6.53 2.53 7.21
C THR A 129 -6.52 1.35 6.23
N LEU A 130 -7.21 1.51 5.11
CA LEU A 130 -7.48 0.49 4.10
C LEU A 130 -6.33 0.41 3.07
N HIS A 131 -5.18 -0.15 3.46
CA HIS A 131 -4.05 -0.31 2.53
C HIS A 131 -4.26 -1.40 1.48
N GLU A 132 -5.28 -2.22 1.66
CA GLU A 132 -5.60 -3.36 0.82
C GLU A 132 -7.10 -3.67 0.86
N HIS A 133 -7.56 -4.50 -0.06
CA HIS A 133 -8.97 -4.92 -0.11
C HIS A 133 -9.26 -6.12 0.79
N TRP A 134 -8.43 -6.42 1.80
CA TRP A 134 -8.54 -7.62 2.60
C TRP A 134 -9.89 -7.81 3.30
N LEU A 135 -10.53 -6.75 3.77
CA LEU A 135 -11.88 -6.85 4.34
C LEU A 135 -12.89 -7.49 3.37
N LEU A 136 -12.69 -7.31 2.08
CA LEU A 136 -13.60 -7.75 1.01
C LEU A 136 -13.07 -8.97 0.24
N CYS A 137 -11.75 -9.16 0.20
CA CYS A 137 -11.08 -10.12 -0.67
C CYS A 137 -10.04 -10.94 0.09
N PRO A 138 -10.15 -12.27 0.14
CA PRO A 138 -9.18 -13.13 0.83
C PRO A 138 -7.78 -13.10 0.21
N THR A 139 -7.65 -12.72 -1.08
CA THR A 139 -6.35 -12.54 -1.76
C THR A 139 -5.81 -11.12 -1.66
N HIS A 140 -6.47 -10.22 -0.92
CA HIS A 140 -6.10 -8.83 -0.62
C HIS A 140 -6.21 -7.84 -1.79
N ILE A 141 -6.12 -8.27 -3.04
CA ILE A 141 -5.91 -7.39 -4.21
C ILE A 141 -6.92 -7.57 -5.34
N PHE A 142 -8.06 -8.24 -5.08
CA PHE A 142 -9.05 -8.59 -6.12
C PHE A 142 -8.44 -9.31 -7.34
N TRP A 143 -7.44 -10.18 -7.07
CA TRP A 143 -6.80 -11.03 -8.06
C TRP A 143 -7.32 -12.46 -7.92
N LYS A 144 -8.19 -12.87 -8.83
CA LYS A 144 -8.95 -14.11 -8.74
C LYS A 144 -8.13 -15.29 -9.27
N ASN A 145 -8.15 -16.40 -8.55
CA ASN A 145 -7.47 -17.64 -8.93
C ASN A 145 -5.96 -17.50 -9.20
N GLY A 146 -5.33 -16.38 -8.82
CA GLY A 146 -3.93 -16.11 -9.08
C GLY A 146 -3.59 -15.60 -10.49
N ASN A 147 -4.59 -15.38 -11.37
CA ASN A 147 -4.33 -15.09 -12.78
C ASN A 147 -5.25 -14.05 -13.45
N GLU A 148 -6.32 -13.59 -12.80
CA GLU A 148 -7.28 -12.67 -13.40
C GLU A 148 -7.84 -11.64 -12.41
N ALA A 149 -8.27 -10.48 -12.90
CA ALA A 149 -8.98 -9.49 -12.09
C ALA A 149 -10.34 -10.05 -11.62
N CYS A 150 -10.70 -9.77 -10.35
CA CYS A 150 -11.93 -10.27 -9.75
C CYS A 150 -13.13 -9.41 -10.17
N VAL A 151 -13.85 -9.82 -11.19
CA VAL A 151 -15.13 -9.22 -11.59
C VAL A 151 -16.28 -9.82 -10.76
N GLU A 152 -16.32 -11.13 -10.63
CA GLU A 152 -17.34 -11.86 -9.88
C GLU A 152 -16.73 -12.56 -8.66
N ARG A 153 -17.33 -12.36 -7.49
CA ARG A 153 -16.82 -12.86 -6.21
C ARG A 153 -17.19 -14.33 -5.99
N THR A 154 -16.25 -15.23 -6.19
CA THR A 154 -16.33 -16.66 -5.83
C THR A 154 -15.29 -17.00 -4.76
N CYS A 155 -15.29 -16.25 -3.64
CA CYS A 155 -14.20 -16.16 -2.68
C CYS A 155 -13.75 -17.50 -2.09
N PHE A 156 -14.66 -18.41 -1.76
CA PHE A 156 -14.32 -19.74 -1.22
C PHE A 156 -13.45 -20.53 -2.20
N ARG A 157 -13.92 -20.65 -3.44
CA ARG A 157 -13.23 -21.37 -4.51
C ARG A 157 -11.92 -20.70 -4.92
N CYS A 158 -11.94 -19.36 -4.96
CA CYS A 158 -10.76 -18.55 -5.24
C CYS A 158 -9.67 -18.74 -4.16
N SER A 159 -10.03 -18.76 -2.88
CA SER A 159 -9.06 -19.01 -1.79
C SER A 159 -8.34 -20.34 -1.97
N ILE A 160 -9.07 -21.42 -2.23
CA ILE A 160 -8.49 -22.75 -2.44
C ILE A 160 -7.51 -22.74 -3.63
N ARG A 161 -7.93 -22.16 -4.78
CA ARG A 161 -7.09 -22.08 -5.97
C ARG A 161 -5.85 -21.19 -5.80
N SER A 162 -5.95 -20.20 -4.94
CA SER A 162 -4.83 -19.31 -4.61
C SER A 162 -3.94 -19.86 -3.48
N GLY A 163 -4.14 -21.10 -3.03
CA GLY A 163 -3.39 -21.73 -1.96
C GLY A 163 -3.63 -21.12 -0.56
N ILE A 164 -4.73 -20.36 -0.40
CA ILE A 164 -5.11 -19.73 0.87
C ILE A 164 -6.23 -20.56 1.51
N PRO A 165 -6.06 -21.05 2.75
CA PRO A 165 -7.14 -21.75 3.44
C PRO A 165 -8.39 -20.86 3.55
N PRO A 166 -9.60 -21.36 3.20
CA PRO A 166 -10.82 -20.56 3.24
C PRO A 166 -11.11 -20.00 4.62
N GLN A 167 -11.44 -18.72 4.69
CA GLN A 167 -11.73 -18.00 5.93
C GLN A 167 -13.23 -18.01 6.20
N LEU A 168 -13.72 -19.06 6.89
CA LEU A 168 -15.16 -19.27 7.10
C LEU A 168 -15.84 -18.14 7.87
N TRP A 169 -15.11 -17.42 8.73
CA TRP A 169 -15.63 -16.27 9.47
C TRP A 169 -16.09 -15.12 8.55
N ARG A 170 -15.63 -15.08 7.29
CA ARG A 170 -16.07 -14.06 6.30
C ARG A 170 -17.54 -14.20 5.93
N TYR A 171 -18.11 -15.40 6.10
CA TYR A 171 -19.52 -15.70 5.84
C TYR A 171 -20.40 -15.51 7.09
N THR A 172 -19.82 -15.04 8.20
CA THR A 172 -20.51 -14.70 9.44
C THR A 172 -20.63 -13.18 9.60
N SER A 173 -21.26 -12.74 10.70
CA SER A 173 -21.36 -11.33 11.07
C SER A 173 -20.09 -10.78 11.73
N LEU A 174 -19.01 -11.57 11.88
CA LEU A 174 -17.82 -11.20 12.64
C LEU A 174 -17.19 -9.87 12.17
N SER A 175 -16.93 -9.75 10.87
CA SER A 175 -16.33 -8.52 10.32
C SER A 175 -17.21 -7.29 10.56
N ARG A 176 -18.52 -7.43 10.32
CA ARG A 176 -19.48 -6.33 10.54
C ARG A 176 -19.57 -5.92 12.00
N GLN A 177 -19.58 -6.89 12.92
CA GLN A 177 -19.57 -6.63 14.37
C GLN A 177 -18.27 -5.99 14.81
N ALA A 178 -17.13 -6.52 14.37
CA ALA A 178 -15.81 -5.99 14.70
C ALA A 178 -15.62 -4.54 14.22
N LEU A 179 -16.06 -4.23 13.00
CA LEU A 179 -15.98 -2.88 12.44
C LEU A 179 -16.79 -1.84 13.22
N ARG A 180 -17.78 -2.24 14.05
CA ARG A 180 -18.48 -1.30 14.93
C ARG A 180 -17.54 -0.62 15.93
N HIS A 181 -16.40 -1.21 16.23
CA HIS A 181 -15.40 -0.65 17.12
C HIS A 181 -14.42 0.33 16.43
N ALA A 182 -14.40 0.42 15.11
CA ALA A 182 -13.67 1.45 14.38
C ALA A 182 -14.54 2.70 14.25
N ASP A 183 -14.01 3.87 14.53
CA ASP A 183 -14.74 5.13 14.42
C ASP A 183 -14.81 5.60 12.96
N VAL A 184 -13.74 5.41 12.22
CA VAL A 184 -13.61 5.77 10.81
C VAL A 184 -12.73 4.78 10.07
N LEU A 185 -13.03 4.54 8.80
CA LEU A 185 -12.15 3.88 7.84
C LEU A 185 -11.48 4.96 6.99
N LEU A 186 -10.14 4.99 6.96
CA LEU A 186 -9.40 5.87 6.05
C LEU A 186 -9.08 5.09 4.78
N SER A 187 -9.49 5.64 3.65
CA SER A 187 -9.26 5.04 2.34
C SER A 187 -8.22 5.84 1.56
N PRO A 188 -7.17 5.19 1.04
CA PRO A 188 -6.18 5.89 0.20
C PRO A 188 -6.72 6.39 -1.14
N SER A 189 -7.87 5.91 -1.59
CA SER A 189 -8.49 6.32 -2.86
C SER A 189 -10.03 6.34 -2.79
N ALA A 190 -10.65 7.09 -3.67
CA ALA A 190 -12.10 7.09 -3.84
C ALA A 190 -12.61 5.73 -4.36
N TYR A 191 -11.84 5.06 -5.21
CA TYR A 191 -12.15 3.71 -5.67
C TYR A 191 -12.27 2.73 -4.49
N THR A 192 -11.25 2.67 -3.63
CA THR A 192 -11.26 1.78 -2.47
C THR A 192 -12.37 2.14 -1.49
N ALA A 193 -12.63 3.44 -1.26
CA ALA A 193 -13.73 3.90 -0.43
C ALA A 193 -15.08 3.40 -0.97
N ARG A 194 -15.33 3.58 -2.27
CA ARG A 194 -16.55 3.11 -2.95
C ARG A 194 -16.72 1.60 -2.84
N GLN A 195 -15.67 0.81 -3.10
CA GLN A 195 -15.74 -0.66 -2.99
C GLN A 195 -16.13 -1.12 -1.58
N HIS A 196 -15.65 -0.45 -0.53
CA HIS A 196 -15.98 -0.79 0.85
C HIS A 196 -17.37 -0.28 1.25
N ALA A 197 -17.80 0.88 0.76
CA ALA A 197 -19.14 1.41 0.98
C ALA A 197 -20.20 0.52 0.34
N GLU A 198 -20.02 0.12 -0.93
CA GLU A 198 -20.93 -0.78 -1.68
C GLU A 198 -21.02 -2.17 -1.02
N ALA A 199 -19.99 -2.62 -0.33
CA ALA A 199 -20.01 -3.87 0.44
C ALA A 199 -20.84 -3.79 1.74
N GLY A 200 -21.41 -2.64 2.06
CA GLY A 200 -22.31 -2.47 3.20
C GLY A 200 -21.65 -2.64 4.57
N LEU A 201 -20.40 -2.21 4.72
CA LEU A 201 -19.68 -2.33 5.99
C LEU A 201 -20.22 -1.41 7.10
N GLY A 202 -21.09 -0.44 6.74
CA GLY A 202 -21.85 0.39 7.69
C GLY A 202 -21.00 1.35 8.53
N ARG A 203 -19.83 1.79 8.01
CA ARG A 203 -18.93 2.71 8.71
C ARG A 203 -18.70 3.99 7.91
N ARG A 204 -18.36 5.08 8.61
CA ARG A 204 -17.85 6.31 8.01
C ARG A 204 -16.55 5.97 7.28
N ILE A 205 -16.46 6.32 6.01
CA ILE A 205 -15.24 6.16 5.20
C ILE A 205 -14.82 7.55 4.74
N GLU A 206 -13.56 7.90 4.99
CA GLU A 206 -12.96 9.14 4.51
C GLU A 206 -11.81 8.85 3.57
N VAL A 207 -11.73 9.60 2.49
CA VAL A 207 -10.60 9.49 1.56
C VAL A 207 -9.46 10.35 2.08
N LEU A 208 -8.35 9.69 2.38
CA LEU A 208 -7.09 10.33 2.75
C LEU A 208 -5.98 9.66 1.95
N ASN A 209 -5.59 10.29 0.83
CA ASN A 209 -4.54 9.75 -0.02
C ASN A 209 -3.23 9.61 0.74
N THR A 210 -2.53 8.49 0.55
CA THR A 210 -1.20 8.26 1.11
C THR A 210 -0.18 9.24 0.53
N TYR A 211 0.98 9.34 1.16
CA TYR A 211 2.11 10.12 0.67
C TYR A 211 3.30 9.21 0.38
N SER A 212 4.30 9.76 -0.30
CA SER A 212 5.61 9.11 -0.49
C SER A 212 6.70 9.89 0.25
N SER A 213 7.71 9.19 0.74
CA SER A 213 8.93 9.77 1.33
C SER A 213 10.04 10.04 0.31
N VAL A 214 9.82 9.71 -0.97
CA VAL A 214 10.80 9.99 -2.03
C VAL A 214 10.91 11.49 -2.24
N GLU A 215 12.11 12.01 -2.05
CA GLU A 215 12.45 13.40 -2.33
C GLU A 215 12.99 13.54 -3.74
N ALA A 216 12.54 14.59 -4.43
CA ALA A 216 13.06 14.89 -5.75
C ALA A 216 14.55 15.21 -5.67
N PRO A 217 15.39 14.71 -6.60
CA PRO A 217 16.76 15.14 -6.69
C PRO A 217 16.83 16.65 -7.03
N GLU A 218 17.86 17.34 -6.51
CA GLU A 218 18.04 18.79 -6.73
C GLU A 218 18.12 19.14 -8.21
N GLU A 219 18.82 18.33 -9.00
CA GLU A 219 18.88 18.43 -10.44
C GLU A 219 18.12 17.29 -11.10
N SER A 220 16.99 17.57 -11.70
CA SER A 220 16.18 16.57 -12.41
C SER A 220 15.97 16.97 -13.86
N SER A 221 16.75 16.36 -14.73
CA SER A 221 16.54 16.43 -16.20
C SER A 221 16.44 15.02 -16.75
N PRO A 222 15.64 14.82 -17.81
CA PRO A 222 15.66 13.57 -18.54
C PRO A 222 17.08 13.23 -18.95
N LEU A 223 17.45 11.96 -18.81
CA LEU A 223 18.75 11.51 -19.32
C LEU A 223 18.79 11.72 -20.83
N PRO A 224 19.89 12.31 -21.35
CA PRO A 224 20.05 12.49 -22.80
C PRO A 224 20.05 11.13 -23.51
N GLY A 225 19.52 11.09 -24.72
CA GLY A 225 19.50 9.88 -25.53
C GLY A 225 18.10 9.40 -25.87
N ARG A 226 17.93 8.09 -25.96
CA ARG A 226 16.65 7.44 -26.30
C ARG A 226 15.62 7.66 -25.20
N PRO A 227 14.35 7.88 -25.53
CA PRO A 227 13.29 7.96 -24.54
C PRO A 227 13.28 6.70 -23.66
N ARG A 228 13.32 6.91 -22.34
CA ARG A 228 13.43 5.83 -21.35
C ARG A 228 12.21 5.81 -20.47
N PHE A 229 11.56 4.65 -20.40
CA PHE A 229 10.41 4.42 -19.53
C PHE A 229 10.82 3.60 -18.31
N LEU A 230 10.13 3.79 -17.21
CA LEU A 230 10.40 3.11 -15.94
C LEU A 230 9.16 2.36 -15.47
N PHE A 231 9.33 1.10 -15.10
CA PHE A 231 8.42 0.39 -14.21
C PHE A 231 9.08 0.28 -12.82
N ALA A 232 8.33 0.60 -11.77
CA ALA A 232 8.79 0.44 -10.39
C ALA A 232 7.74 -0.31 -9.55
N GLY A 233 8.09 -1.49 -9.04
CA GLY A 233 7.18 -2.30 -8.25
C GLY A 233 7.50 -3.79 -8.27
N ARG A 234 6.59 -4.60 -7.69
CA ARG A 234 6.75 -6.06 -7.70
C ARG A 234 6.61 -6.63 -9.12
N VAL A 235 7.55 -7.48 -9.52
CA VAL A 235 7.58 -8.12 -10.84
C VAL A 235 6.70 -9.37 -10.81
N THR A 236 5.37 -9.18 -10.86
CA THR A 236 4.35 -10.22 -10.74
C THR A 236 3.29 -10.09 -11.84
N ALA A 237 2.52 -11.16 -12.06
CA ALA A 237 1.45 -11.17 -13.08
C ALA A 237 0.37 -10.10 -12.80
N SER A 238 -0.01 -9.90 -11.55
CA SER A 238 -1.03 -8.91 -11.14
C SER A 238 -0.62 -7.46 -11.46
N LYS A 239 0.69 -7.19 -11.53
CA LYS A 239 1.25 -5.87 -11.91
C LYS A 239 1.41 -5.70 -13.43
N GLY A 240 1.08 -6.71 -14.23
CA GLY A 240 1.08 -6.62 -15.70
C GLY A 240 2.46 -6.51 -16.34
N VAL A 241 3.55 -6.77 -15.59
CA VAL A 241 4.92 -6.60 -16.09
C VAL A 241 5.22 -7.48 -17.30
N HIS A 242 4.68 -8.69 -17.35
CA HIS A 242 4.87 -9.59 -18.48
C HIS A 242 4.30 -9.01 -19.78
N TRP A 243 3.12 -8.40 -19.72
CA TRP A 243 2.52 -7.68 -20.84
C TRP A 243 3.36 -6.46 -21.22
N LEU A 244 3.81 -5.65 -20.26
CA LEU A 244 4.65 -4.48 -20.52
C LEU A 244 5.92 -4.84 -21.26
N VAL A 245 6.64 -5.87 -20.79
CA VAL A 245 7.88 -6.35 -21.42
C VAL A 245 7.60 -6.87 -22.83
N GLU A 246 6.48 -7.57 -23.05
CA GLU A 246 6.06 -8.01 -24.38
C GLU A 246 5.82 -6.82 -25.31
N GLN A 247 5.11 -5.77 -24.85
CA GLN A 247 4.90 -4.55 -25.66
C GLN A 247 6.23 -3.88 -26.02
N PHE A 248 7.11 -3.69 -25.05
CA PHE A 248 8.41 -3.05 -25.28
C PHE A 248 9.37 -3.90 -26.11
N SER A 249 9.22 -5.22 -26.17
CA SER A 249 10.01 -6.06 -27.05
C SER A 249 9.82 -5.72 -28.55
N LYS A 250 8.66 -5.15 -28.88
CA LYS A 250 8.28 -4.67 -30.22
C LYS A 250 8.67 -3.21 -30.47
N LEU A 251 9.24 -2.51 -29.47
CA LEU A 251 9.56 -1.08 -29.52
C LEU A 251 11.06 -0.79 -29.31
N PRO A 252 11.96 -1.31 -30.18
CA PRO A 252 13.40 -1.19 -30.00
C PRO A 252 13.93 0.26 -30.01
N GLN A 253 13.12 1.24 -30.40
CA GLN A 253 13.48 2.66 -30.39
C GLN A 253 13.38 3.30 -29.00
N TYR A 254 12.79 2.63 -28.00
CA TYR A 254 12.62 3.12 -26.63
C TYR A 254 13.30 2.21 -25.63
N ASP A 255 13.83 2.77 -24.55
CA ASP A 255 14.39 2.01 -23.44
C ASP A 255 13.33 1.77 -22.36
N LEU A 256 13.37 0.58 -21.73
CA LEU A 256 12.54 0.22 -20.58
C LEU A 256 13.41 -0.26 -19.42
N ASP A 257 13.28 0.40 -18.28
CA ASP A 257 13.86 -0.02 -17.00
C ASP A 257 12.80 -0.69 -16.14
N ILE A 258 13.09 -1.88 -15.64
CA ILE A 258 12.24 -2.65 -14.71
C ILE A 258 12.92 -2.66 -13.34
N ALA A 259 12.45 -1.83 -12.42
CA ALA A 259 12.91 -1.77 -11.03
C ALA A 259 11.98 -2.58 -10.12
N GLY A 260 12.53 -3.57 -9.44
CA GLY A 260 11.82 -4.42 -8.50
C GLY A 260 12.17 -5.90 -8.61
N GLN A 261 11.52 -6.69 -7.77
CA GLN A 261 11.68 -8.14 -7.73
C GLN A 261 10.32 -8.85 -7.67
N GLY A 262 10.30 -10.13 -7.98
CA GLY A 262 9.11 -10.97 -7.96
C GLY A 262 9.32 -12.26 -8.74
N ASP A 263 8.30 -13.10 -8.73
CA ASP A 263 8.30 -14.44 -9.33
C ASP A 263 8.52 -14.45 -10.86
N LEU A 264 8.15 -13.36 -11.54
CA LEU A 264 8.32 -13.23 -12.99
C LEU A 264 9.68 -12.63 -13.41
N LEU A 265 10.53 -12.15 -12.48
CA LEU A 265 11.77 -11.46 -12.84
C LEU A 265 12.71 -12.35 -13.66
N GLU A 266 13.08 -13.50 -13.14
CA GLU A 266 14.01 -14.40 -13.83
C GLU A 266 13.44 -15.08 -15.09
N PRO A 267 12.16 -15.50 -15.13
CA PRO A 267 11.52 -15.93 -16.38
C PRO A 267 11.55 -14.87 -17.48
N LEU A 268 11.24 -13.60 -17.16
CA LEU A 268 11.24 -12.51 -18.14
C LEU A 268 12.65 -12.18 -18.64
N LYS A 269 13.64 -12.10 -17.74
CA LYS A 269 15.05 -11.91 -18.14
C LYS A 269 15.49 -12.95 -19.16
N ARG A 270 15.20 -14.21 -18.92
CA ARG A 270 15.59 -15.32 -19.84
C ARG A 270 14.87 -15.22 -21.18
N ARG A 271 13.56 -14.92 -21.15
CA ARG A 271 12.73 -14.87 -22.37
C ARG A 271 13.11 -13.71 -23.29
N TYR A 272 13.50 -12.57 -22.73
CA TYR A 272 13.78 -11.34 -23.49
C TYR A 272 15.26 -10.95 -23.46
N LEU A 273 16.16 -11.92 -23.36
CA LEU A 273 17.62 -11.73 -23.30
C LEU A 273 18.17 -10.94 -24.51
N SER A 274 17.57 -11.09 -25.67
CA SER A 274 17.96 -10.40 -26.91
C SER A 274 17.49 -8.92 -26.98
N CYS A 275 16.58 -8.51 -26.09
CA CYS A 275 16.05 -7.15 -26.06
C CYS A 275 16.93 -6.25 -25.20
N HIS A 276 18.10 -5.82 -25.70
CA HIS A 276 19.09 -5.03 -24.92
C HIS A 276 18.59 -3.66 -24.45
N TRP A 277 17.48 -3.18 -25.00
CA TRP A 277 16.79 -1.95 -24.57
C TRP A 277 15.86 -2.16 -23.37
N ILE A 278 15.66 -3.41 -22.92
CA ILE A 278 14.90 -3.74 -21.70
C ILE A 278 15.89 -4.14 -20.62
N ARG A 279 15.96 -3.35 -19.56
CA ARG A 279 16.91 -3.58 -18.46
C ARG A 279 16.16 -3.94 -17.18
N PHE A 280 16.53 -5.08 -16.61
CA PHE A 280 16.00 -5.55 -15.34
C PHE A 280 16.98 -5.15 -14.23
N LEU A 281 16.62 -4.12 -13.46
CA LEU A 281 17.49 -3.51 -12.45
C LEU A 281 17.50 -4.26 -11.12
N GLY A 282 16.51 -5.16 -10.90
CA GLY A 282 16.31 -5.75 -9.57
C GLY A 282 15.80 -4.73 -8.55
N VAL A 283 16.11 -4.95 -7.28
CA VAL A 283 15.77 -4.01 -6.22
C VAL A 283 16.66 -2.78 -6.33
N VAL A 284 16.07 -1.63 -6.53
CA VAL A 284 16.77 -0.33 -6.54
C VAL A 284 16.65 0.29 -5.15
N ARG A 285 17.74 0.81 -4.63
CA ARG A 285 17.78 1.45 -3.32
C ARG A 285 16.91 2.71 -3.30
N HIS A 286 16.41 3.07 -2.12
CA HIS A 286 15.52 4.22 -1.95
C HIS A 286 16.17 5.55 -2.35
N ASP A 287 17.46 5.70 -2.09
CA ASP A 287 18.26 6.89 -2.46
C ASP A 287 18.56 6.97 -3.96
N GLU A 288 18.53 5.85 -4.68
CA GLU A 288 18.79 5.78 -6.12
C GLU A 288 17.52 5.87 -6.97
N ILE A 289 16.37 5.44 -6.43
CA ILE A 289 15.13 5.35 -7.20
C ILE A 289 14.63 6.72 -7.65
N ALA A 290 14.85 7.79 -6.85
CA ALA A 290 14.50 9.15 -7.21
C ALA A 290 15.17 9.61 -8.52
N ASN A 291 16.45 9.29 -8.70
CA ASN A 291 17.19 9.58 -9.94
C ASN A 291 16.62 8.79 -11.14
N ARG A 292 16.14 7.55 -10.91
CA ARG A 292 15.50 6.74 -11.96
C ARG A 292 14.17 7.36 -12.39
N TYR A 293 13.35 7.81 -11.43
CA TYR A 293 12.13 8.56 -11.77
C TYR A 293 12.46 9.83 -12.54
N ALA A 294 13.34 10.68 -12.01
CA ALA A 294 13.67 11.97 -12.63
C ALA A 294 14.24 11.84 -14.05
N GLY A 295 15.04 10.80 -14.28
CA GLY A 295 15.64 10.49 -15.59
C GLY A 295 14.70 9.80 -16.57
N ALA A 296 13.51 9.38 -16.16
CA ALA A 296 12.56 8.68 -17.04
C ALA A 296 11.70 9.65 -17.87
N THR A 297 11.35 9.23 -19.08
CA THR A 297 10.34 9.89 -19.91
C THR A 297 8.97 9.82 -19.23
N ALA A 298 8.61 8.64 -18.72
CA ALA A 298 7.43 8.42 -17.89
C ALA A 298 7.60 7.18 -17.02
N LEU A 299 6.89 7.16 -15.88
CA LEU A 299 6.57 5.91 -15.18
C LEU A 299 5.48 5.17 -15.94
N ILE A 300 5.60 3.84 -16.05
CA ILE A 300 4.51 2.99 -16.56
C ILE A 300 4.05 2.05 -15.46
N LEU A 301 2.76 2.07 -15.16
CA LEU A 301 2.13 1.14 -14.22
C LEU A 301 1.01 0.36 -14.91
N PRO A 302 1.30 -0.84 -15.46
CA PRO A 302 0.38 -1.61 -16.26
C PRO A 302 -0.44 -2.61 -15.42
N SER A 303 -0.76 -2.28 -14.17
CA SER A 303 -1.42 -3.18 -13.22
C SER A 303 -2.72 -3.76 -13.80
N LEU A 304 -2.83 -5.09 -13.73
CA LEU A 304 -4.04 -5.83 -14.11
C LEU A 304 -4.97 -6.00 -12.90
N ALA A 305 -4.42 -6.16 -11.71
CA ALA A 305 -5.19 -6.15 -10.48
C ALA A 305 -5.55 -4.71 -10.08
N PRO A 306 -6.76 -4.49 -9.53
CA PRO A 306 -7.14 -3.18 -9.01
C PRO A 306 -6.22 -2.73 -7.85
N GLU A 307 -5.49 -1.66 -8.07
CA GLU A 307 -4.65 -1.04 -7.02
C GLU A 307 -5.52 -0.25 -6.02
N VAL A 308 -5.06 -0.19 -4.80
CA VAL A 308 -5.66 0.69 -3.80
C VAL A 308 -5.27 2.14 -4.08
N PHE A 309 -3.97 2.43 -4.05
CA PHE A 309 -3.38 3.71 -4.44
C PHE A 309 -1.86 3.55 -4.60
N PRO A 310 -1.33 3.58 -5.82
CA PRO A 310 0.06 3.18 -6.06
C PRO A 310 1.06 4.28 -5.66
N LEU A 311 1.92 4.00 -4.67
CA LEU A 311 2.95 4.93 -4.19
C LEU A 311 3.93 5.32 -5.29
N CYS A 312 4.29 4.41 -6.20
CA CYS A 312 5.24 4.69 -7.29
C CYS A 312 4.77 5.82 -8.22
N VAL A 313 3.45 6.05 -8.36
CA VAL A 313 2.92 7.21 -9.08
C VAL A 313 3.22 8.50 -8.33
N LEU A 314 3.06 8.51 -7.00
CA LEU A 314 3.38 9.67 -6.17
C LEU A 314 4.88 9.96 -6.16
N GLU A 315 5.71 8.91 -6.14
CA GLU A 315 7.17 9.00 -6.22
C GLU A 315 7.60 9.62 -7.56
N ALA A 316 7.03 9.15 -8.67
CA ALA A 316 7.25 9.74 -9.98
C ALA A 316 6.81 11.22 -10.02
N PHE A 317 5.65 11.54 -9.44
CA PHE A 317 5.13 12.91 -9.39
C PHE A 317 6.02 13.83 -8.55
N ALA A 318 6.54 13.37 -7.40
CA ALA A 318 7.51 14.11 -6.60
C ALA A 318 8.73 14.48 -7.44
N CYS A 319 9.22 13.56 -8.27
CA CYS A 319 10.36 13.76 -9.17
C CYS A 319 10.02 14.52 -10.47
N GLY A 320 8.77 14.91 -10.68
CA GLY A 320 8.32 15.61 -11.90
C GLY A 320 8.25 14.70 -13.12
N THR A 321 7.98 13.44 -12.93
CA THR A 321 7.87 12.42 -13.99
C THR A 321 6.40 12.09 -14.22
N PRO A 322 5.88 12.26 -15.44
CA PRO A 322 4.51 11.89 -15.77
C PRO A 322 4.32 10.37 -15.70
N ALA A 323 3.07 9.93 -15.59
CA ALA A 323 2.75 8.51 -15.51
C ALA A 323 1.82 8.05 -16.65
N ILE A 324 2.07 6.85 -17.17
CA ILE A 324 1.17 6.11 -18.06
C ILE A 324 0.63 4.94 -17.24
N VAL A 325 -0.66 4.93 -16.97
CA VAL A 325 -1.24 3.95 -16.05
C VAL A 325 -2.44 3.24 -16.67
N SER A 326 -2.64 1.97 -16.28
CA SER A 326 -3.87 1.24 -16.63
C SER A 326 -5.08 1.77 -15.85
N ALA A 327 -6.28 1.60 -16.40
CA ALA A 327 -7.54 1.99 -15.75
C ALA A 327 -7.97 1.00 -14.65
N ALA A 328 -7.03 0.54 -13.80
CA ALA A 328 -7.28 -0.50 -12.79
C ALA A 328 -7.33 0.06 -11.36
N GLY A 329 -8.50 -0.04 -10.73
CA GLY A 329 -8.66 0.35 -9.32
C GLY A 329 -8.51 1.84 -9.06
N GLY A 330 -7.74 2.20 -8.03
CA GLY A 330 -7.40 3.58 -7.68
C GLY A 330 -6.21 4.17 -8.46
N THR A 331 -5.64 3.40 -9.39
CA THR A 331 -4.47 3.83 -10.19
C THR A 331 -4.72 5.10 -10.99
N PRO A 332 -5.88 5.27 -11.67
CA PRO A 332 -6.16 6.47 -12.48
C PRO A 332 -6.26 7.76 -11.68
N GLU A 333 -6.69 7.70 -10.42
CA GLU A 333 -7.14 8.87 -9.67
C GLU A 333 -6.11 10.00 -9.60
N ALA A 334 -4.85 9.69 -9.32
CA ALA A 334 -3.80 10.71 -9.25
C ALA A 334 -3.50 11.32 -10.62
N VAL A 335 -3.53 10.53 -11.69
CA VAL A 335 -3.25 10.97 -13.06
C VAL A 335 -4.39 11.82 -13.61
N GLU A 336 -5.64 11.35 -13.47
CA GLU A 336 -6.83 12.09 -13.94
C GLU A 336 -7.01 13.41 -13.17
N ALA A 337 -6.82 13.40 -11.84
CA ALA A 337 -6.96 14.59 -11.01
C ALA A 337 -5.89 15.66 -11.24
N SER A 338 -4.76 15.31 -11.84
CA SER A 338 -3.63 16.21 -12.06
C SER A 338 -3.40 16.58 -13.53
N GLY A 339 -3.88 15.74 -14.47
CA GLY A 339 -3.49 15.82 -15.87
C GLY A 339 -2.01 15.49 -16.12
N ALA A 340 -1.34 14.85 -15.18
CA ALA A 340 0.09 14.57 -15.19
C ALA A 340 0.43 13.21 -15.83
N GLY A 341 -0.22 12.86 -16.93
CA GLY A 341 0.03 11.61 -17.63
C GLY A 341 -1.18 11.10 -18.39
N PHE A 342 -1.17 9.81 -18.69
CA PHE A 342 -2.22 9.13 -19.45
C PHE A 342 -2.79 7.93 -18.70
N VAL A 343 -4.10 7.77 -18.81
CA VAL A 343 -4.81 6.55 -18.41
C VAL A 343 -5.22 5.78 -19.65
N TYR A 344 -4.69 4.58 -19.83
CA TYR A 344 -5.04 3.74 -20.98
C TYR A 344 -6.01 2.62 -20.59
N ARG A 345 -6.81 2.19 -21.56
CA ARG A 345 -7.83 1.13 -21.38
C ARG A 345 -7.59 -0.07 -22.29
N ASP A 346 -6.79 0.12 -23.34
CA ASP A 346 -6.47 -0.86 -24.37
C ASP A 346 -5.04 -0.68 -24.86
N GLU A 347 -4.58 -1.58 -25.74
CA GLU A 347 -3.23 -1.60 -26.29
C GLU A 347 -2.96 -0.37 -27.18
N ASP A 348 -3.93 0.07 -27.96
CA ASP A 348 -3.79 1.24 -28.83
C ASP A 348 -3.61 2.52 -28.03
N GLY A 349 -4.41 2.71 -26.96
CA GLY A 349 -4.27 3.83 -26.03
C GLY A 349 -2.93 3.84 -25.32
N PHE A 350 -2.40 2.67 -24.96
CA PHE A 350 -1.07 2.52 -24.39
C PHE A 350 0.02 2.96 -25.36
N HIS A 351 0.01 2.44 -26.59
CA HIS A 351 1.00 2.80 -27.61
C HIS A 351 0.93 4.28 -27.99
N ALA A 352 -0.27 4.85 -28.06
CA ALA A 352 -0.46 6.29 -28.30
C ALA A 352 0.17 7.12 -27.17
N ALA A 353 -0.05 6.75 -25.89
CA ALA A 353 0.52 7.44 -24.76
C ALA A 353 2.06 7.38 -24.72
N VAL A 354 2.63 6.18 -24.96
CA VAL A 354 4.07 5.98 -25.06
C VAL A 354 4.66 6.85 -26.17
N SER A 355 4.07 6.80 -27.37
CA SER A 355 4.54 7.56 -28.53
C SER A 355 4.45 9.08 -28.31
N GLN A 356 3.36 9.58 -27.74
CA GLN A 356 3.19 11.01 -27.46
C GLN A 356 4.27 11.53 -26.50
N LEU A 357 4.51 10.86 -25.37
CA LEU A 357 5.52 11.28 -24.40
C LEU A 357 6.95 11.12 -24.92
N ALA A 358 7.21 10.09 -25.75
CA ALA A 358 8.51 9.87 -26.35
C ALA A 358 8.88 10.94 -27.41
N ASN A 359 7.90 11.36 -28.22
CA ASN A 359 8.16 12.20 -29.40
C ASN A 359 7.80 13.68 -29.19
N GLN A 360 7.23 14.06 -28.03
CA GLN A 360 6.84 15.42 -27.70
C GLN A 360 7.46 15.89 -26.38
N PRO A 361 8.74 16.32 -26.36
CA PRO A 361 9.42 16.75 -25.13
C PRO A 361 8.66 17.84 -24.36
N GLY A 362 8.10 18.82 -25.07
CA GLY A 362 7.30 19.87 -24.44
C GLY A 362 6.02 19.36 -23.76
N LEU A 363 5.42 18.26 -24.22
CA LEU A 363 4.30 17.61 -23.54
C LEU A 363 4.78 16.95 -22.23
N ARG A 364 5.90 16.22 -22.29
CA ARG A 364 6.53 15.60 -21.11
C ARG A 364 6.85 16.63 -20.04
N GLU A 365 7.44 17.77 -20.41
CA GLU A 365 7.77 18.86 -19.49
C GLU A 365 6.54 19.48 -18.83
N ARG A 366 5.49 19.75 -19.60
CA ARG A 366 4.23 20.26 -19.07
C ARG A 366 3.61 19.27 -18.09
N MET A 367 3.53 17.98 -18.44
CA MET A 367 2.98 16.95 -17.55
C MET A 367 3.86 16.75 -16.32
N GLY A 368 5.18 16.86 -16.44
CA GLY A 368 6.11 16.80 -15.31
C GLY A 368 5.90 17.98 -14.34
N THR A 369 5.64 19.18 -14.84
CA THR A 369 5.28 20.35 -14.03
C THR A 369 3.95 20.13 -13.28
N LEU A 370 2.94 19.58 -13.96
CA LEU A 370 1.66 19.23 -13.36
C LEU A 370 1.83 18.14 -12.28
N ALA A 371 2.69 17.13 -12.53
CA ALA A 371 3.01 16.08 -11.59
C ALA A 371 3.57 16.65 -10.27
N ARG A 372 4.61 17.49 -10.35
CA ARG A 372 5.20 18.17 -9.17
C ARG A 372 4.19 19.05 -8.45
N ALA A 373 3.39 19.82 -9.19
CA ALA A 373 2.36 20.66 -8.61
C ALA A 373 1.32 19.83 -7.83
N ALA A 374 0.83 18.74 -8.44
CA ALA A 374 -0.12 17.84 -7.80
C ALA A 374 0.47 17.18 -6.54
N TYR A 375 1.72 16.71 -6.61
CA TYR A 375 2.40 16.14 -5.43
C TYR A 375 2.46 17.16 -4.29
N ARG A 376 3.00 18.36 -4.55
CA ARG A 376 3.14 19.42 -3.54
C ARG A 376 1.79 19.87 -2.96
N GLN A 377 0.76 19.89 -3.77
CA GLN A 377 -0.57 20.34 -3.34
C GLN A 377 -1.37 19.28 -2.59
N ARG A 378 -1.16 17.98 -2.85
CA ARG A 378 -2.09 16.93 -2.38
C ARG A 378 -1.43 15.77 -1.65
N TYR A 379 -0.18 15.39 -2.01
CA TYR A 379 0.40 14.09 -1.64
C TYR A 379 1.63 14.21 -0.75
N THR A 380 1.83 15.37 -0.10
CA THR A 380 2.96 15.57 0.80
C THR A 380 2.70 14.95 2.17
N ARG A 381 3.77 14.53 2.81
CA ARG A 381 3.82 14.06 4.20
C ARG A 381 3.08 15.01 5.16
N GLU A 382 3.38 16.31 5.09
CA GLU A 382 2.79 17.33 5.97
C GLU A 382 1.27 17.41 5.86
N ARG A 383 0.76 17.36 4.63
CA ARG A 383 -0.70 17.37 4.39
C ARG A 383 -1.39 16.14 4.93
N TYR A 384 -0.78 14.97 4.71
CA TYR A 384 -1.35 13.72 5.25
C TYR A 384 -1.44 13.78 6.77
N ILE A 385 -0.33 14.14 7.45
CA ILE A 385 -0.28 14.14 8.91
C ILE A 385 -1.22 15.18 9.49
N THR A 386 -1.28 16.37 8.89
CA THR A 386 -2.21 17.42 9.32
C THR A 386 -3.67 16.95 9.23
N ALA A 387 -4.05 16.34 8.11
CA ALA A 387 -5.40 15.81 7.92
C ALA A 387 -5.69 14.62 8.86
N TYR A 388 -4.73 13.70 9.00
CA TYR A 388 -4.83 12.56 9.92
C TYR A 388 -5.05 13.00 11.37
N LEU A 389 -4.26 13.94 11.87
CA LEU A 389 -4.38 14.46 13.23
C LEU A 389 -5.69 15.24 13.43
N LYS A 390 -6.14 15.95 12.40
CA LYS A 390 -7.45 16.62 12.41
C LYS A 390 -8.58 15.62 12.59
N ILE A 391 -8.61 14.55 11.77
CA ILE A 391 -9.62 13.48 11.87
C ILE A 391 -9.61 12.85 13.27
N ALA A 392 -8.42 12.52 13.79
CA ALA A 392 -8.29 11.93 15.12
C ALA A 392 -8.86 12.85 16.22
N ARG A 393 -8.52 14.13 16.21
CA ARG A 393 -9.03 15.14 17.16
C ARG A 393 -10.56 15.30 17.07
N GLU A 394 -11.11 15.33 15.86
CA GLU A 394 -12.56 15.42 15.65
C GLU A 394 -13.32 14.23 16.25
N ILE A 395 -12.76 13.01 16.11
CA ILE A 395 -13.33 11.81 16.70
C ILE A 395 -13.33 11.91 18.23
N ILE A 396 -12.18 12.27 18.83
CA ILE A 396 -12.02 12.40 20.28
C ILE A 396 -13.02 13.42 20.82
N ALA A 397 -13.03 14.65 20.27
CA ALA A 397 -13.92 15.72 20.71
C ALA A 397 -15.42 15.35 20.56
N SER A 398 -15.77 14.60 19.51
CA SER A 398 -17.15 14.12 19.32
C SER A 398 -17.58 13.13 20.40
N LYS A 399 -16.69 12.24 20.84
CA LYS A 399 -16.96 11.26 21.90
C LYS A 399 -17.05 11.93 23.28
N GLU A 400 -16.17 12.87 23.58
CA GLU A 400 -16.20 13.64 24.82
C GLU A 400 -17.53 14.41 24.98
N LYS A 401 -18.00 15.08 23.91
CA LYS A 401 -19.31 15.78 23.92
C LYS A 401 -20.46 14.81 24.18
N ARG A 402 -20.47 13.62 23.57
CA ARG A 402 -21.52 12.61 23.82
C ARG A 402 -21.51 12.12 25.27
N ALA A 403 -20.33 11.79 25.80
CA ALA A 403 -20.20 11.34 27.19
C ALA A 403 -20.68 12.41 28.18
N THR A 404 -20.38 13.69 27.92
CA THR A 404 -20.86 14.81 28.77
C THR A 404 -22.40 14.97 28.70
N MET A 405 -22.98 14.79 27.52
CA MET A 405 -24.44 14.85 27.34
C MET A 405 -25.17 13.69 28.05
N GLU A 406 -24.61 12.47 27.98
CA GLU A 406 -25.18 11.29 28.62
C GLU A 406 -25.00 11.32 30.15
N ALA A 407 -23.96 11.94 30.68
CA ALA A 407 -23.75 12.11 32.13
C ALA A 407 -24.61 13.25 32.74
N GLY A 408 -25.17 14.17 31.93
CA GLY A 408 -26.02 15.27 32.34
C GLY A 408 -27.53 15.03 32.19
N SER A 409 -27.91 13.86 31.62
CA SER A 409 -29.30 13.38 31.49
C SER A 409 -29.61 12.30 32.52
#